data_a7c36027498b7cc0fd7a26cf3db5372c
#
_entry.id   a7c36027498b7cc0fd7a26cf3db5372c
#
_cell.length_a   1.000
_cell.length_b   1.000
_cell.length_c   1.000
_cell.angle_alpha   90.00
_cell.angle_beta   90.00
_cell.angle_gamma   90.00
#
_symmetry.space_group_name_H-M   'P 1'
#
loop_
_entity.id
_entity.type
_entity.pdbx_description
1 polymer ?
#
loop_
_entity_poly.entity_id
_entity_poly.type
_entity_poly.pdbx_seq_one_letter_code
_entity_poly.pdbx_strand_id
1 'polypeptide(L)'
;MLVRVLYHDNCFDGATSAALFSEFYRRCVRSDARFEFHGMSHGPGDVFKGAFRNPAAFPVEEGGGGGLTHACVDFRYSADPRLDFWFDHHQSAFMSPEDEAHFHAAKNPQHFFNPKAQSCSKFLADRCAEVYGFDTAPFRELIDWADLIDGAKFTDPAQAVECKEPALQLMTWVETNREPALKRRFIADLTTRSLADIAAQDYVQEALAPIRRHADRFLDAVRERAVYEDGVVSFDVSDLQLQTVSKFVPYYLHPDAHYVVGVMQMPGRTKISVGSNPWQPGRRTANIASICSRYGGGGHPVVGAISLPASDIERTRAIAAEITTELRTAARGER
;
A
#
# COMPACT_ATOMS: atom_id res chain seq x y z
N MET A 1 -27.38 -11.66 -11.19
CA MET A 1 -27.12 -10.71 -10.11
C MET A 1 -25.82 -9.96 -10.41
N LEU A 2 -25.82 -8.61 -10.39
CA LEU A 2 -24.61 -7.80 -10.55
C LEU A 2 -24.08 -7.40 -9.17
N VAL A 3 -22.76 -7.52 -8.97
CA VAL A 3 -22.07 -7.13 -7.75
C VAL A 3 -20.95 -6.14 -8.13
N ARG A 4 -21.01 -4.93 -7.61
CA ARG A 4 -19.96 -3.91 -7.75
C ARG A 4 -19.06 -3.94 -6.54
N VAL A 5 -17.78 -4.21 -6.79
CA VAL A 5 -16.75 -4.25 -5.75
C VAL A 5 -15.88 -3.01 -5.86
N LEU A 6 -15.98 -2.16 -4.86
CA LEU A 6 -15.13 -1.00 -4.64
C LEU A 6 -13.92 -1.48 -3.85
N TYR A 7 -12.71 -1.20 -4.31
CA TYR A 7 -11.50 -1.69 -3.64
C TYR A 7 -10.40 -0.63 -3.65
N HIS A 8 -9.49 -0.69 -2.68
CA HIS A 8 -8.32 0.18 -2.63
C HIS A 8 -7.44 -0.04 -3.86
N ASP A 9 -7.36 0.97 -4.72
CA ASP A 9 -6.60 0.91 -5.96
C ASP A 9 -5.10 1.06 -5.70
N ASN A 10 -4.28 0.52 -6.61
CA ASN A 10 -2.82 0.56 -6.51
C ASN A 10 -2.27 -0.08 -5.23
N CYS A 11 -2.99 -1.05 -4.67
CA CYS A 11 -2.61 -1.84 -3.51
C CYS A 11 -2.79 -3.32 -3.81
N PHE A 12 -1.81 -4.14 -3.42
CA PHE A 12 -1.89 -5.60 -3.61
C PHE A 12 -2.95 -6.21 -2.70
N ASP A 13 -3.06 -5.70 -1.47
CA ASP A 13 -4.09 -6.13 -0.51
C ASP A 13 -5.50 -5.76 -0.99
N GLY A 14 -5.69 -4.56 -1.54
CA GLY A 14 -6.97 -4.15 -2.12
C GLY A 14 -7.40 -5.03 -3.30
N ALA A 15 -6.49 -5.33 -4.24
CA ALA A 15 -6.77 -6.22 -5.36
C ALA A 15 -7.06 -7.66 -4.90
N THR A 16 -6.30 -8.16 -3.92
CA THR A 16 -6.51 -9.47 -3.30
C THR A 16 -7.83 -9.54 -2.55
N SER A 17 -8.18 -8.50 -1.79
CA SER A 17 -9.46 -8.40 -1.08
C SER A 17 -10.63 -8.43 -2.06
N ALA A 18 -10.53 -7.73 -3.21
CA ALA A 18 -11.56 -7.77 -4.25
C ALA A 18 -11.71 -9.16 -4.88
N ALA A 19 -10.60 -9.84 -5.15
CA ALA A 19 -10.58 -11.20 -5.67
C ALA A 19 -11.23 -12.19 -4.69
N LEU A 20 -10.79 -12.19 -3.43
CA LEU A 20 -11.33 -13.06 -2.37
C LEU A 20 -12.82 -12.80 -2.10
N PHE A 21 -13.24 -11.52 -2.08
CA PHE A 21 -14.64 -11.16 -1.92
C PHE A 21 -15.50 -11.75 -3.05
N SER A 22 -15.02 -11.68 -4.30
CA SER A 22 -15.76 -12.21 -5.44
C SER A 22 -15.94 -13.74 -5.36
N GLU A 23 -14.90 -14.47 -4.90
CA GLU A 23 -14.99 -15.92 -4.72
C GLU A 23 -15.85 -16.30 -3.52
N PHE A 24 -15.71 -15.59 -2.40
CA PHE A 24 -16.59 -15.74 -1.25
C PHE A 24 -18.07 -15.56 -1.67
N TYR A 25 -18.37 -14.45 -2.32
CA TYR A 25 -19.75 -14.14 -2.70
C TYR A 25 -20.33 -15.18 -3.65
N ARG A 26 -19.55 -15.63 -4.66
CA ARG A 26 -19.96 -16.66 -5.61
C ARG A 26 -20.19 -18.02 -4.95
N ARG A 27 -19.37 -18.41 -4.00
CA ARG A 27 -19.43 -19.74 -3.35
C ARG A 27 -20.41 -19.81 -2.20
N CYS A 28 -20.56 -18.72 -1.43
CA CYS A 28 -21.32 -18.74 -0.19
C CYS A 28 -22.62 -17.93 -0.22
N VAL A 29 -22.77 -16.99 -1.18
CA VAL A 29 -23.94 -16.12 -1.23
C VAL A 29 -24.75 -16.38 -2.51
N ARG A 30 -24.12 -16.26 -3.69
CA ARG A 30 -24.85 -16.40 -4.95
C ARG A 30 -23.96 -16.83 -6.12
N SER A 31 -24.17 -18.03 -6.62
CA SER A 31 -23.33 -18.66 -7.65
C SER A 31 -23.41 -18.03 -9.05
N ASP A 32 -24.52 -17.36 -9.39
CA ASP A 32 -24.73 -16.67 -10.66
C ASP A 32 -24.29 -15.20 -10.67
N ALA A 33 -23.57 -14.76 -9.62
CA ALA A 33 -23.09 -13.40 -9.49
C ALA A 33 -22.06 -13.03 -10.57
N ARG A 34 -22.22 -11.83 -11.14
CA ARG A 34 -21.27 -11.17 -12.05
C ARG A 34 -20.66 -9.98 -11.33
N PHE A 35 -19.36 -9.74 -11.55
CA PHE A 35 -18.62 -8.72 -10.81
C PHE A 35 -18.13 -7.61 -11.71
N GLU A 36 -18.27 -6.37 -11.21
CA GLU A 36 -17.61 -5.18 -11.72
C GLU A 36 -16.64 -4.67 -10.62
N PHE A 37 -15.39 -4.45 -10.98
CA PHE A 37 -14.35 -3.97 -10.04
C PHE A 37 -14.02 -2.51 -10.32
N HIS A 38 -14.07 -1.70 -9.27
CA HIS A 38 -13.83 -0.27 -9.31
C HIS A 38 -12.75 0.12 -8.30
N GLY A 39 -11.57 0.48 -8.81
CA GLY A 39 -10.47 0.93 -7.99
C GLY A 39 -10.71 2.31 -7.41
N MET A 40 -10.51 2.45 -6.11
CA MET A 40 -10.68 3.67 -5.33
C MET A 40 -9.33 4.26 -4.95
N SER A 41 -9.18 5.56 -5.09
CA SER A 41 -7.99 6.28 -4.63
C SER A 41 -8.33 7.19 -3.45
N HIS A 42 -7.38 7.37 -2.54
CA HIS A 42 -7.54 8.33 -1.46
C HIS A 42 -7.77 9.75 -1.99
N GLY A 43 -8.77 10.41 -1.44
CA GLY A 43 -9.18 11.76 -1.79
C GLY A 43 -10.33 12.24 -0.88
N PRO A 44 -10.73 13.49 -0.92
CA PRO A 44 -11.87 14.00 -0.17
C PRO A 44 -13.17 13.41 -0.72
N GLY A 45 -14.13 13.15 0.16
CA GLY A 45 -15.49 12.75 -0.19
C GLY A 45 -15.82 11.29 0.08
N ASP A 46 -17.12 11.03 0.12
CA ASP A 46 -17.71 9.72 0.32
C ASP A 46 -17.49 8.80 -0.89
N VAL A 47 -17.40 7.49 -0.68
CA VAL A 47 -17.21 6.47 -1.72
C VAL A 47 -18.28 6.49 -2.80
N PHE A 48 -19.49 6.94 -2.48
CA PHE A 48 -20.62 7.03 -3.41
C PHE A 48 -20.90 8.45 -3.92
N LYS A 49 -20.32 9.50 -3.33
CA LYS A 49 -20.68 10.92 -3.57
C LYS A 49 -19.68 11.74 -4.38
N GLY A 50 -18.73 11.15 -5.04
CA GLY A 50 -17.92 11.96 -5.94
C GLY A 50 -16.42 11.75 -5.93
N ALA A 51 -15.89 10.80 -5.19
CA ALA A 51 -14.54 10.31 -5.35
C ALA A 51 -14.35 9.54 -6.67
N PHE A 52 -15.46 9.23 -7.35
CA PHE A 52 -15.43 8.60 -8.67
C PHE A 52 -15.14 9.63 -9.74
N ARG A 53 -14.01 9.54 -10.38
CA ARG A 53 -13.64 10.35 -11.55
C ARG A 53 -14.62 10.20 -12.73
N ASN A 54 -15.61 9.32 -12.62
CA ASN A 54 -16.67 9.15 -13.61
C ASN A 54 -18.02 8.88 -12.92
N PRO A 55 -18.83 9.93 -12.66
CA PRO A 55 -20.20 9.79 -12.14
C PRO A 55 -21.10 8.92 -13.02
N ALA A 56 -20.81 8.82 -14.33
CA ALA A 56 -21.55 7.97 -15.25
C ALA A 56 -21.29 6.46 -15.03
N ALA A 57 -20.23 6.09 -14.31
CA ALA A 57 -19.98 4.69 -13.93
C ALA A 57 -20.92 4.19 -12.83
N PHE A 58 -21.64 5.09 -12.15
CA PHE A 58 -22.64 4.79 -11.13
C PHE A 58 -23.93 5.55 -11.41
N PRO A 59 -24.64 5.20 -12.50
CA PRO A 59 -25.96 5.76 -12.70
C PRO A 59 -26.78 5.42 -11.45
N VAL A 60 -27.40 6.44 -10.86
CA VAL A 60 -28.48 6.25 -9.91
C VAL A 60 -29.62 5.64 -10.73
N GLU A 61 -29.67 4.32 -10.78
CA GLU A 61 -30.86 3.65 -11.31
C GLU A 61 -31.96 3.89 -10.28
N GLU A 62 -32.75 4.92 -10.52
CA GLU A 62 -34.01 5.13 -9.83
C GLU A 62 -34.92 3.95 -10.17
N GLY A 63 -35.13 3.09 -9.18
CA GLY A 63 -36.22 2.13 -9.17
C GLY A 63 -36.10 0.95 -10.14
N GLY A 64 -35.46 -0.10 -9.68
CA GLY A 64 -35.54 -1.38 -10.35
C GLY A 64 -35.18 -2.50 -9.40
N GLY A 65 -36.14 -3.22 -8.89
CA GLY A 65 -36.01 -4.42 -8.04
C GLY A 65 -35.30 -5.57 -8.73
N GLY A 66 -34.08 -5.37 -9.16
CA GLY A 66 -33.29 -6.33 -9.91
C GLY A 66 -31.84 -6.32 -9.54
N GLY A 67 -31.51 -6.74 -8.30
CA GLY A 67 -30.27 -7.47 -8.08
C GLY A 67 -28.93 -6.75 -8.25
N LEU A 68 -28.74 -5.50 -7.79
CA LEU A 68 -27.43 -4.86 -7.69
C LEU A 68 -26.99 -4.89 -6.22
N THR A 69 -25.76 -5.38 -5.97
CA THR A 69 -25.11 -5.37 -4.66
C THR A 69 -23.83 -4.54 -4.75
N HIS A 70 -23.56 -3.72 -3.74
CA HIS A 70 -22.31 -2.99 -3.61
C HIS A 70 -21.50 -3.52 -2.43
N ALA A 71 -20.22 -3.81 -2.69
CA ALA A 71 -19.25 -4.14 -1.67
C ALA A 71 -18.11 -3.13 -1.70
N CYS A 72 -17.58 -2.80 -0.53
CA CYS A 72 -16.36 -2.00 -0.41
C CYS A 72 -15.36 -2.78 0.45
N VAL A 73 -14.16 -3.02 -0.09
CA VAL A 73 -13.12 -3.82 0.56
C VAL A 73 -11.80 -3.06 0.58
N ASP A 74 -11.09 -3.14 1.70
CA ASP A 74 -9.81 -2.47 1.92
C ASP A 74 -9.88 -0.95 1.70
N PHE A 75 -11.03 -0.37 1.95
CA PHE A 75 -11.25 1.06 1.78
C PHE A 75 -12.28 1.59 2.77
N ARG A 76 -12.26 2.93 2.96
CA ARG A 76 -13.04 3.64 3.97
C ARG A 76 -14.53 3.33 3.96
N TYR A 77 -15.13 3.51 5.12
CA TYR A 77 -16.57 3.35 5.34
C TYR A 77 -17.40 4.41 4.60
N SER A 78 -18.63 4.05 4.29
CA SER A 78 -19.67 4.98 3.86
C SER A 78 -20.98 4.65 4.57
N ALA A 79 -21.67 5.68 5.06
CA ALA A 79 -23.02 5.57 5.60
C ALA A 79 -24.12 5.53 4.52
N ASP A 80 -23.74 5.49 3.24
CA ASP A 80 -24.67 5.40 2.13
C ASP A 80 -25.45 4.06 2.18
N PRO A 81 -26.79 4.05 2.10
CA PRO A 81 -27.60 2.84 2.22
C PRO A 81 -27.39 1.83 1.08
N ARG A 82 -26.67 2.20 0.03
CA ARG A 82 -26.30 1.27 -1.04
C ARG A 82 -25.15 0.35 -0.68
N LEU A 83 -24.41 0.61 0.42
CA LEU A 83 -23.32 -0.23 0.87
C LEU A 83 -23.88 -1.49 1.53
N ASP A 84 -23.83 -2.63 0.83
CA ASP A 84 -24.33 -3.90 1.35
C ASP A 84 -23.24 -4.64 2.15
N PHE A 85 -22.01 -4.72 1.62
CA PHE A 85 -20.88 -5.39 2.26
C PHE A 85 -19.72 -4.42 2.46
N TRP A 86 -19.09 -4.47 3.64
CA TRP A 86 -17.91 -3.68 3.93
C TRP A 86 -16.87 -4.44 4.76
N PHE A 87 -15.60 -4.38 4.32
CA PHE A 87 -14.46 -4.94 5.04
C PHE A 87 -13.30 -3.94 5.02
N ASP A 88 -12.80 -3.57 6.18
CA ASP A 88 -11.63 -2.67 6.27
C ASP A 88 -10.86 -2.88 7.58
N HIS A 89 -9.58 -2.51 7.54
CA HIS A 89 -8.66 -2.59 8.66
C HIS A 89 -7.92 -1.26 8.95
N HIS A 90 -8.10 -0.26 8.11
CA HIS A 90 -7.40 1.02 8.25
C HIS A 90 -7.87 1.77 9.49
N GLN A 91 -6.93 2.30 10.30
CA GLN A 91 -7.27 3.18 11.42
C GLN A 91 -8.00 4.47 10.97
N SER A 92 -7.82 4.86 9.72
CA SER A 92 -8.49 6.00 9.07
C SER A 92 -9.73 5.60 8.27
N ALA A 93 -10.37 4.48 8.62
CA ALA A 93 -11.54 3.95 7.92
C ALA A 93 -12.74 4.90 7.92
N PHE A 94 -12.91 5.70 8.97
CA PHE A 94 -13.99 6.65 9.11
C PHE A 94 -13.51 8.07 8.76
N MET A 95 -14.24 8.73 7.87
CA MET A 95 -13.93 10.11 7.44
C MET A 95 -14.38 11.16 8.45
N SER A 96 -15.34 10.82 9.29
CA SER A 96 -15.88 11.69 10.32
C SER A 96 -16.34 10.88 11.54
N PRO A 97 -16.49 11.53 12.73
CA PRO A 97 -17.10 10.90 13.90
C PRO A 97 -18.53 10.42 13.65
N GLU A 98 -19.26 11.06 12.74
CA GLU A 98 -20.62 10.69 12.36
C GLU A 98 -20.65 9.37 11.59
N ASP A 99 -19.67 9.12 10.71
CA ASP A 99 -19.54 7.84 10.01
C ASP A 99 -19.27 6.69 10.99
N GLU A 100 -18.38 6.90 11.95
CA GLU A 100 -18.09 5.91 13.00
C GLU A 100 -19.31 5.64 13.88
N ALA A 101 -20.01 6.70 14.29
CA ALA A 101 -21.25 6.58 15.07
C ALA A 101 -22.35 5.84 14.28
N HIS A 102 -22.49 6.12 12.98
CA HIS A 102 -23.42 5.40 12.10
C HIS A 102 -23.09 3.92 12.01
N PHE A 103 -21.82 3.56 11.78
CA PHE A 103 -21.38 2.16 11.73
C PHE A 103 -21.76 1.39 13.00
N HIS A 104 -21.48 1.97 14.17
CA HIS A 104 -21.81 1.35 15.46
C HIS A 104 -23.31 1.26 15.73
N ALA A 105 -24.10 2.24 15.28
CA ALA A 105 -25.54 2.27 15.47
C ALA A 105 -26.27 1.30 14.50
N ALA A 106 -25.84 1.23 13.25
CA ALA A 106 -26.48 0.42 12.21
C ALA A 106 -26.35 -1.09 12.47
N LYS A 107 -25.25 -1.53 13.11
CA LYS A 107 -24.97 -2.95 13.42
C LYS A 107 -25.22 -3.89 12.25
N ASN A 108 -24.86 -3.43 11.03
CA ASN A 108 -25.04 -4.24 9.83
C ASN A 108 -24.18 -5.51 9.93
N PRO A 109 -24.76 -6.72 9.85
CA PRO A 109 -24.02 -7.98 9.99
C PRO A 109 -23.06 -8.29 8.84
N GLN A 110 -23.10 -7.50 7.78
CA GLN A 110 -22.24 -7.61 6.59
C GLN A 110 -21.13 -6.53 6.57
N HIS A 111 -21.04 -5.70 7.61
CA HIS A 111 -20.00 -4.69 7.76
C HIS A 111 -19.00 -5.12 8.83
N PHE A 112 -17.74 -5.32 8.42
CA PHE A 112 -16.70 -5.83 9.28
C PHE A 112 -15.51 -4.87 9.34
N PHE A 113 -15.08 -4.54 10.55
CA PHE A 113 -13.96 -3.64 10.80
C PHE A 113 -13.04 -4.17 11.89
N ASN A 114 -11.74 -4.18 11.62
CA ASN A 114 -10.74 -4.55 12.61
C ASN A 114 -9.42 -3.77 12.42
N PRO A 115 -9.21 -2.64 13.12
CA PRO A 115 -8.02 -1.82 12.98
C PRO A 115 -6.74 -2.48 13.53
N LYS A 116 -6.83 -3.69 14.07
CA LYS A 116 -5.69 -4.50 14.51
C LYS A 116 -5.31 -5.59 13.52
N ALA A 117 -6.12 -5.83 12.49
CA ALA A 117 -5.76 -6.75 11.43
C ALA A 117 -4.59 -6.18 10.63
N GLN A 118 -3.69 -7.05 10.19
CA GLN A 118 -2.52 -6.65 9.43
C GLN A 118 -2.85 -6.32 7.98
N SER A 119 -3.76 -7.10 7.36
CA SER A 119 -4.26 -6.88 6.01
C SER A 119 -5.77 -7.06 5.96
N CYS A 120 -6.43 -6.39 5.02
CA CYS A 120 -7.85 -6.56 4.79
C CYS A 120 -8.15 -7.94 4.17
N SER A 121 -7.34 -8.41 3.22
CA SER A 121 -7.50 -9.71 2.56
C SER A 121 -7.54 -10.88 3.54
N LYS A 122 -6.59 -10.92 4.48
CA LYS A 122 -6.58 -11.97 5.52
C LYS A 122 -7.77 -11.81 6.46
N PHE A 123 -8.07 -10.60 6.91
CA PHE A 123 -9.22 -10.32 7.77
C PHE A 123 -10.55 -10.74 7.11
N LEU A 124 -10.75 -10.40 5.83
CA LEU A 124 -11.90 -10.80 5.04
C LEU A 124 -12.01 -12.32 4.94
N ALA A 125 -10.91 -12.99 4.61
CA ALA A 125 -10.86 -14.44 4.50
C ALA A 125 -11.26 -15.12 5.82
N ASP A 126 -10.66 -14.69 6.95
CA ASP A 126 -10.94 -15.22 8.27
C ASP A 126 -12.43 -15.00 8.67
N ARG A 127 -12.96 -13.78 8.42
CA ARG A 127 -14.37 -13.46 8.73
C ARG A 127 -15.36 -14.23 7.86
N CYS A 128 -15.07 -14.34 6.56
CA CYS A 128 -15.93 -15.10 5.65
C CYS A 128 -15.90 -16.61 5.95
N ALA A 129 -14.76 -17.15 6.37
CA ALA A 129 -14.67 -18.53 6.83
C ALA A 129 -15.50 -18.75 8.11
N GLU A 130 -15.38 -17.86 9.10
CA GLU A 130 -16.08 -17.96 10.37
C GLU A 130 -17.60 -17.82 10.23
N VAL A 131 -18.07 -16.82 9.47
CA VAL A 131 -19.49 -16.46 9.42
C VAL A 131 -20.26 -17.24 8.35
N TYR A 132 -19.60 -17.54 7.22
CA TYR A 132 -20.26 -18.12 6.05
C TYR A 132 -19.73 -19.49 5.62
N GLY A 133 -18.71 -20.01 6.32
CA GLY A 133 -18.09 -21.29 5.95
C GLY A 133 -17.28 -21.23 4.65
N PHE A 134 -16.76 -20.06 4.28
CA PHE A 134 -15.94 -19.91 3.07
C PHE A 134 -14.64 -20.72 3.19
N ASP A 135 -14.43 -21.65 2.25
CA ASP A 135 -13.18 -22.39 2.16
C ASP A 135 -12.06 -21.53 1.59
N THR A 136 -11.13 -21.13 2.45
CA THR A 136 -9.98 -20.28 2.12
C THR A 136 -8.74 -21.08 1.71
N ALA A 137 -8.75 -22.42 1.84
CA ALA A 137 -7.59 -23.27 1.55
C ALA A 137 -7.04 -23.09 0.11
N PRO A 138 -7.87 -22.96 -0.93
CA PRO A 138 -7.38 -22.72 -2.28
C PRO A 138 -6.63 -21.38 -2.47
N PHE A 139 -6.82 -20.42 -1.57
CA PHE A 139 -6.28 -19.04 -1.65
C PHE A 139 -5.19 -18.78 -0.62
N ARG A 140 -4.73 -19.79 0.10
CA ARG A 140 -3.76 -19.63 1.19
C ARG A 140 -2.50 -18.87 0.77
N GLU A 141 -1.88 -19.27 -0.34
CA GLU A 141 -0.67 -18.60 -0.85
C GLU A 141 -0.92 -17.10 -1.11
N LEU A 142 -2.03 -16.78 -1.77
CA LEU A 142 -2.42 -15.41 -2.07
C LEU A 142 -2.65 -14.58 -0.80
N ILE A 143 -3.36 -15.15 0.18
CA ILE A 143 -3.64 -14.51 1.47
C ILE A 143 -2.36 -14.26 2.26
N ASP A 144 -1.49 -15.27 2.34
CA ASP A 144 -0.25 -15.18 3.10
C ASP A 144 0.69 -14.11 2.51
N TRP A 145 0.79 -14.03 1.18
CA TRP A 145 1.56 -13.00 0.51
C TRP A 145 0.96 -11.59 0.68
N ALA A 146 -0.36 -11.43 0.59
CA ALA A 146 -1.00 -10.14 0.80
C ALA A 146 -0.79 -9.64 2.24
N ASP A 147 -0.92 -10.51 3.22
CA ASP A 147 -0.68 -10.20 4.64
C ASP A 147 0.79 -9.81 4.92
N LEU A 148 1.74 -10.52 4.29
CA LEU A 148 3.17 -10.19 4.38
C LEU A 148 3.48 -8.83 3.77
N ILE A 149 2.96 -8.57 2.57
CA ILE A 149 3.21 -7.34 1.80
C ILE A 149 2.64 -6.12 2.54
N ASP A 150 1.39 -6.19 2.96
CA ASP A 150 0.71 -5.07 3.62
C ASP A 150 1.35 -4.74 4.97
N GLY A 151 1.73 -5.76 5.73
CA GLY A 151 2.49 -5.62 6.96
C GLY A 151 3.96 -5.24 6.76
N ALA A 152 4.45 -5.15 5.52
CA ALA A 152 5.88 -4.98 5.18
C ALA A 152 6.80 -5.95 5.95
N LYS A 153 6.36 -7.18 6.17
CA LYS A 153 7.07 -8.21 6.94
C LYS A 153 8.02 -9.04 6.06
N PHE A 154 8.76 -8.38 5.21
CA PHE A 154 9.81 -9.01 4.40
C PHE A 154 10.87 -9.65 5.31
N THR A 155 11.34 -10.84 4.94
CA THR A 155 12.30 -11.60 5.74
C THR A 155 13.63 -10.88 5.90
N ASP A 156 14.05 -10.21 4.83
CA ASP A 156 15.30 -9.46 4.76
C ASP A 156 15.24 -8.34 3.71
N PRO A 157 16.25 -7.44 3.67
CA PRO A 157 16.29 -6.38 2.67
C PRO A 157 16.35 -6.88 1.22
N ALA A 158 16.94 -8.05 0.97
CA ALA A 158 17.06 -8.60 -0.39
C ALA A 158 15.69 -8.96 -0.94
N GLN A 159 14.84 -9.61 -0.15
CA GLN A 159 13.46 -9.89 -0.54
C GLN A 159 12.71 -8.62 -0.95
N ALA A 160 12.84 -7.55 -0.14
CA ALA A 160 12.15 -6.29 -0.37
C ALA A 160 12.69 -5.47 -1.56
N VAL A 161 13.93 -5.72 -2.00
CA VAL A 161 14.59 -4.95 -3.09
C VAL A 161 14.60 -5.73 -4.40
N GLU A 162 14.96 -7.00 -4.35
CA GLU A 162 15.13 -7.82 -5.55
C GLU A 162 13.78 -8.26 -6.14
N CYS A 163 12.71 -8.32 -5.32
CA CYS A 163 11.35 -8.67 -5.73
C CYS A 163 11.33 -9.89 -6.67
N LYS A 164 12.07 -10.96 -6.31
CA LYS A 164 12.19 -12.18 -7.14
C LYS A 164 10.92 -13.02 -7.10
N GLU A 165 10.23 -13.04 -5.97
CA GLU A 165 9.02 -13.81 -5.78
C GLU A 165 7.87 -13.27 -6.66
N PRO A 166 7.09 -14.17 -7.27
CA PRO A 166 5.96 -13.77 -8.12
C PRO A 166 5.04 -12.74 -7.47
N ALA A 167 4.68 -12.92 -6.20
CA ALA A 167 3.83 -12.01 -5.45
C ALA A 167 4.41 -10.58 -5.39
N LEU A 168 5.72 -10.43 -5.19
CA LEU A 168 6.39 -9.12 -5.11
C LEU A 168 6.50 -8.44 -6.48
N GLN A 169 6.64 -9.22 -7.55
CA GLN A 169 6.53 -8.71 -8.92
C GLN A 169 5.12 -8.18 -9.19
N LEU A 170 4.09 -8.91 -8.75
CA LEU A 170 2.68 -8.52 -8.89
C LEU A 170 2.33 -7.33 -8.01
N MET A 171 2.88 -7.23 -6.80
CA MET A 171 2.79 -6.03 -5.95
C MET A 171 3.31 -4.81 -6.72
N THR A 172 4.53 -4.88 -7.25
CA THR A 172 5.13 -3.80 -8.04
C THR A 172 4.28 -3.45 -9.25
N TRP A 173 3.72 -4.44 -9.92
CA TRP A 173 2.86 -4.25 -11.08
C TRP A 173 1.56 -3.51 -10.72
N VAL A 174 0.84 -3.94 -9.66
CA VAL A 174 -0.44 -3.33 -9.28
C VAL A 174 -0.28 -1.90 -8.77
N GLU A 175 0.80 -1.62 -8.05
CA GLU A 175 1.12 -0.28 -7.53
C GLU A 175 1.43 0.73 -8.64
N THR A 176 1.98 0.27 -9.75
CA THR A 176 2.45 1.13 -10.83
C THR A 176 1.54 1.16 -12.05
N ASN A 177 0.74 0.11 -12.27
CA ASN A 177 -0.19 0.05 -13.40
C ASN A 177 -1.38 1.01 -13.19
N ARG A 178 -1.77 1.74 -14.26
CA ARG A 178 -2.88 2.72 -14.24
C ARG A 178 -4.04 2.33 -15.16
N GLU A 179 -3.95 1.19 -15.83
CA GLU A 179 -4.93 0.74 -16.81
C GLU A 179 -6.08 -0.06 -16.14
N PRO A 180 -7.31 0.49 -16.03
CA PRO A 180 -8.40 -0.18 -15.31
C PRO A 180 -8.79 -1.54 -15.90
N ALA A 181 -8.66 -1.70 -17.22
CA ALA A 181 -8.98 -2.96 -17.88
C ALA A 181 -8.01 -4.07 -17.47
N LEU A 182 -6.71 -3.76 -17.39
CA LEU A 182 -5.69 -4.71 -16.96
C LEU A 182 -5.83 -5.06 -15.47
N LYS A 183 -6.20 -4.09 -14.64
CA LYS A 183 -6.47 -4.36 -13.22
C LYS A 183 -7.67 -5.29 -13.01
N ARG A 184 -8.74 -5.10 -13.76
CA ARG A 184 -9.89 -6.03 -13.72
C ARG A 184 -9.50 -7.45 -14.16
N ARG A 185 -8.69 -7.56 -15.21
CA ARG A 185 -8.12 -8.84 -15.64
C ARG A 185 -7.27 -9.46 -14.54
N PHE A 186 -6.37 -8.68 -13.92
CA PHE A 186 -5.52 -9.13 -12.83
C PHE A 186 -6.32 -9.69 -11.65
N ILE A 187 -7.37 -8.96 -11.18
CA ILE A 187 -8.25 -9.44 -10.10
C ILE A 187 -8.92 -10.77 -10.48
N ALA A 188 -9.37 -10.91 -11.72
CA ALA A 188 -9.97 -12.17 -12.19
C ALA A 188 -8.93 -13.30 -12.27
N ASP A 189 -7.70 -13.01 -12.71
CA ASP A 189 -6.61 -13.98 -12.77
C ASP A 189 -6.22 -14.48 -11.36
N LEU A 190 -6.24 -13.62 -10.32
CA LEU A 190 -5.95 -14.00 -8.92
C LEU A 190 -6.88 -15.11 -8.37
N THR A 191 -8.07 -15.28 -8.93
CA THR A 191 -9.02 -16.31 -8.50
C THR A 191 -8.85 -17.64 -9.23
N THR A 192 -8.12 -17.67 -10.36
CA THR A 192 -8.11 -18.81 -11.28
C THR A 192 -6.72 -19.33 -11.62
N ARG A 193 -5.66 -18.59 -11.30
CA ARG A 193 -4.29 -18.88 -11.66
C ARG A 193 -3.36 -18.81 -10.47
N SER A 194 -2.21 -19.48 -10.54
CA SER A 194 -1.13 -19.29 -9.57
C SER A 194 -0.49 -17.91 -9.72
N LEU A 195 0.10 -17.38 -8.64
CA LEU A 195 0.84 -16.11 -8.70
C LEU A 195 2.00 -16.16 -9.70
N ALA A 196 2.63 -17.32 -9.84
CA ALA A 196 3.72 -17.54 -10.81
C ALA A 196 3.20 -17.43 -12.25
N ASP A 197 2.06 -18.04 -12.57
CA ASP A 197 1.46 -17.98 -13.91
C ASP A 197 1.01 -16.56 -14.27
N ILE A 198 0.50 -15.80 -13.28
CA ILE A 198 0.10 -14.40 -13.49
C ILE A 198 1.35 -13.54 -13.72
N ALA A 199 2.38 -13.71 -12.89
CA ALA A 199 3.63 -12.97 -13.03
C ALA A 199 4.31 -13.21 -14.36
N ALA A 200 4.18 -14.40 -14.94
CA ALA A 200 4.75 -14.75 -16.24
C ALA A 200 3.96 -14.19 -17.45
N GLN A 201 2.81 -13.58 -17.25
CA GLN A 201 2.02 -13.01 -18.36
C GLN A 201 2.74 -11.82 -19.02
N ASP A 202 2.62 -11.72 -20.34
CA ASP A 202 3.24 -10.63 -21.12
C ASP A 202 2.84 -9.25 -20.62
N TYR A 203 1.55 -9.03 -20.33
CA TYR A 203 1.06 -7.74 -19.85
C TYR A 203 1.68 -7.32 -18.49
N VAL A 204 2.13 -8.29 -17.68
CA VAL A 204 2.86 -8.04 -16.43
C VAL A 204 4.33 -7.75 -16.73
N GLN A 205 5.01 -8.63 -17.48
CA GLN A 205 6.44 -8.52 -17.73
C GLN A 205 6.82 -7.29 -18.56
N GLU A 206 6.02 -6.93 -19.56
CA GLU A 206 6.22 -5.72 -20.36
C GLU A 206 6.10 -4.45 -19.50
N ALA A 207 5.13 -4.40 -18.59
CA ALA A 207 4.98 -3.27 -17.67
C ALA A 207 6.11 -3.19 -16.63
N LEU A 208 6.62 -4.34 -16.16
CA LEU A 208 7.70 -4.40 -15.16
C LEU A 208 9.08 -4.06 -15.74
N ALA A 209 9.32 -4.29 -17.01
CA ALA A 209 10.64 -4.09 -17.61
C ALA A 209 11.19 -2.65 -17.44
N PRO A 210 10.45 -1.56 -17.70
CA PRO A 210 10.93 -0.21 -17.44
C PRO A 210 11.11 0.08 -15.94
N ILE A 211 10.28 -0.51 -15.08
CA ILE A 211 10.33 -0.31 -13.63
C ILE A 211 11.60 -0.93 -13.06
N ARG A 212 11.95 -2.16 -13.49
CA ARG A 212 13.20 -2.83 -13.10
C ARG A 212 14.41 -1.99 -13.50
N ARG A 213 14.49 -1.51 -14.75
CA ARG A 213 15.59 -0.63 -15.19
C ARG A 213 15.70 0.64 -14.32
N HIS A 214 14.57 1.18 -13.88
CA HIS A 214 14.55 2.35 -13.01
C HIS A 214 15.04 2.00 -11.59
N ALA A 215 14.62 0.86 -11.05
CA ALA A 215 15.08 0.35 -9.76
C ALA A 215 16.59 0.06 -9.78
N ASP A 216 17.11 -0.56 -10.85
CA ASP A 216 18.55 -0.80 -11.02
C ASP A 216 19.34 0.50 -11.03
N ARG A 217 18.89 1.52 -11.76
CA ARG A 217 19.55 2.84 -11.76
C ARG A 217 19.56 3.48 -10.38
N PHE A 218 18.48 3.34 -9.60
CA PHE A 218 18.46 3.85 -8.24
C PHE A 218 19.41 3.06 -7.32
N LEU A 219 19.42 1.74 -7.42
CA LEU A 219 20.33 0.87 -6.67
C LEU A 219 21.78 1.23 -6.95
N ASP A 220 22.17 1.41 -8.22
CA ASP A 220 23.53 1.76 -8.62
C ASP A 220 23.89 3.17 -8.12
N ALA A 221 23.00 4.14 -8.22
CA ALA A 221 23.24 5.48 -7.74
C ALA A 221 23.44 5.53 -6.20
N VAL A 222 22.65 4.77 -5.45
CA VAL A 222 22.84 4.68 -3.99
C VAL A 222 24.15 3.96 -3.67
N ARG A 223 24.48 2.89 -4.40
CA ARG A 223 25.75 2.15 -4.22
C ARG A 223 26.99 3.06 -4.41
N GLU A 224 26.94 3.94 -5.40
CA GLU A 224 28.03 4.85 -5.73
C GLU A 224 28.14 6.05 -4.79
N ARG A 225 27.02 6.54 -4.26
CA ARG A 225 26.95 7.83 -3.56
C ARG A 225 26.68 7.73 -2.07
N ALA A 226 26.30 6.55 -1.58
CA ALA A 226 26.00 6.40 -0.16
C ALA A 226 27.28 6.46 0.69
N VAL A 227 27.19 7.20 1.78
CA VAL A 227 28.21 7.25 2.84
C VAL A 227 27.62 6.53 4.05
N TYR A 228 28.28 5.46 4.47
CA TYR A 228 27.95 4.74 5.70
C TYR A 228 28.94 5.09 6.80
N GLU A 229 28.47 5.76 7.84
CA GLU A 229 29.29 6.17 8.96
C GLU A 229 28.45 6.18 10.25
N ASP A 230 29.03 5.70 11.36
CA ASP A 230 28.38 5.67 12.67
C ASP A 230 26.96 5.11 12.69
N GLY A 231 26.73 4.03 11.95
CA GLY A 231 25.41 3.39 11.88
C GLY A 231 24.37 4.11 11.00
N VAL A 232 24.76 5.17 10.29
CA VAL A 232 23.86 5.95 9.43
C VAL A 232 24.32 5.89 7.98
N VAL A 233 23.43 5.53 7.07
CA VAL A 233 23.61 5.69 5.63
C VAL A 233 23.02 7.01 5.19
N SER A 234 23.82 7.85 4.52
CA SER A 234 23.34 9.09 3.90
C SER A 234 23.67 9.09 2.41
N PHE A 235 22.76 9.60 1.57
CA PHE A 235 22.95 9.71 0.13
C PHE A 235 22.15 10.88 -0.48
N ASP A 236 22.64 11.39 -1.60
CA ASP A 236 21.96 12.40 -2.41
C ASP A 236 21.85 11.92 -3.85
N VAL A 237 20.63 11.76 -4.31
CA VAL A 237 20.25 11.39 -5.69
C VAL A 237 19.28 12.42 -6.29
N SER A 238 19.34 13.65 -5.82
CA SER A 238 18.43 14.72 -6.23
C SER A 238 18.62 15.18 -7.69
N ASP A 239 19.75 14.88 -8.29
CA ASP A 239 20.01 15.09 -9.73
C ASP A 239 19.36 14.04 -10.63
N LEU A 240 18.92 12.90 -10.04
CA LEU A 240 18.20 11.87 -10.76
C LEU A 240 16.70 12.11 -10.61
N GLN A 241 16.01 12.32 -11.72
CA GLN A 241 14.54 12.44 -11.72
C GLN A 241 13.91 11.05 -11.53
N LEU A 242 13.84 10.60 -10.27
CA LEU A 242 13.32 9.29 -9.91
C LEU A 242 11.84 9.38 -9.55
N GLN A 243 11.00 8.57 -10.19
CA GLN A 243 9.56 8.56 -9.93
C GLN A 243 9.18 7.67 -8.75
N THR A 244 9.85 6.51 -8.62
CA THR A 244 9.59 5.52 -7.58
C THR A 244 10.91 4.95 -7.11
N VAL A 245 11.14 4.89 -5.79
CA VAL A 245 12.36 4.37 -5.20
C VAL A 245 12.02 3.46 -4.02
N SER A 246 12.68 2.31 -3.94
CA SER A 246 12.53 1.45 -2.78
C SER A 246 13.29 2.02 -1.58
N LYS A 247 12.57 2.32 -0.51
CA LYS A 247 13.14 2.79 0.76
C LYS A 247 14.06 1.77 1.42
N PHE A 248 14.10 0.54 0.93
CA PHE A 248 14.87 -0.57 1.49
C PHE A 248 16.26 -0.73 0.86
N VAL A 249 16.52 -0.12 -0.31
CA VAL A 249 17.81 -0.19 -1.00
C VAL A 249 19.00 0.16 -0.11
N PRO A 250 18.98 1.21 0.73
CA PRO A 250 20.11 1.50 1.60
C PRO A 250 20.41 0.41 2.63
N TYR A 251 19.37 -0.27 3.14
CA TYR A 251 19.54 -1.40 4.06
C TYR A 251 19.99 -2.67 3.35
N TYR A 252 19.65 -2.83 2.08
CA TYR A 252 20.15 -3.91 1.24
C TYR A 252 21.65 -3.78 1.01
N LEU A 253 22.14 -2.56 0.78
CA LEU A 253 23.57 -2.28 0.58
C LEU A 253 24.34 -2.25 1.89
N HIS A 254 23.71 -1.80 2.99
CA HIS A 254 24.29 -1.66 4.31
C HIS A 254 23.39 -2.28 5.38
N PRO A 255 23.38 -3.62 5.53
CA PRO A 255 22.47 -4.31 6.45
C PRO A 255 22.62 -3.91 7.91
N ASP A 256 23.83 -3.48 8.29
CA ASP A 256 24.16 -3.05 9.67
C ASP A 256 23.76 -1.60 9.97
N ALA A 257 23.25 -0.86 9.00
CA ALA A 257 22.80 0.51 9.21
C ALA A 257 21.62 0.54 10.20
N HIS A 258 21.66 1.49 11.13
CA HIS A 258 20.55 1.75 12.06
C HIS A 258 19.54 2.71 11.43
N TYR A 259 20.05 3.72 10.71
CA TYR A 259 19.25 4.78 10.09
C TYR A 259 19.69 5.07 8.66
N VAL A 260 18.79 5.67 7.93
CA VAL A 260 19.02 6.16 6.56
C VAL A 260 18.50 7.58 6.44
N VAL A 261 19.26 8.44 5.75
CA VAL A 261 18.86 9.79 5.33
C VAL A 261 19.13 9.93 3.84
N GLY A 262 18.10 10.05 3.04
CA GLY A 262 18.20 10.18 1.58
C GLY A 262 17.62 11.49 1.08
N VAL A 263 18.34 12.20 0.21
CA VAL A 263 17.88 13.40 -0.51
C VAL A 263 17.49 13.01 -1.94
N MET A 264 16.28 13.37 -2.34
CA MET A 264 15.73 13.07 -3.65
C MET A 264 15.01 14.28 -4.22
N GLN A 265 14.92 14.36 -5.54
CA GLN A 265 14.06 15.32 -6.23
C GLN A 265 12.88 14.59 -6.85
N MET A 266 11.69 15.10 -6.58
CA MET A 266 10.42 14.64 -7.11
C MET A 266 9.82 15.75 -7.98
N PRO A 267 8.82 15.48 -8.87
CA PRO A 267 8.15 16.54 -9.60
C PRO A 267 7.63 17.64 -8.67
N GLY A 268 8.12 18.87 -8.86
CA GLY A 268 7.72 20.07 -8.13
C GLY A 268 8.23 20.21 -6.69
N ARG A 269 8.99 19.25 -6.16
CA ARG A 269 9.51 19.31 -4.78
C ARG A 269 10.81 18.52 -4.59
N THR A 270 11.58 18.89 -3.58
CA THR A 270 12.62 18.05 -3.01
C THR A 270 12.05 17.26 -1.83
N LYS A 271 12.66 16.11 -1.52
CA LYS A 271 12.27 15.24 -0.42
C LYS A 271 13.48 14.73 0.33
N ILE A 272 13.43 14.85 1.67
CA ILE A 272 14.30 14.11 2.56
C ILE A 272 13.51 12.91 3.05
N SER A 273 14.03 11.71 2.86
CA SER A 273 13.49 10.47 3.43
C SER A 273 14.36 10.02 4.58
N VAL A 274 13.75 9.81 5.74
CA VAL A 274 14.45 9.35 6.94
C VAL A 274 13.82 8.05 7.40
N GLY A 275 14.63 7.04 7.69
CA GLY A 275 14.14 5.73 8.11
C GLY A 275 15.04 5.07 9.15
N SER A 276 14.46 4.17 9.96
CA SER A 276 15.20 3.21 10.78
C SER A 276 15.12 1.83 10.15
N ASN A 277 16.15 1.02 10.38
CA ASN A 277 16.24 -0.34 9.85
C ASN A 277 15.15 -1.23 10.46
N PRO A 278 14.17 -1.73 9.66
CA PRO A 278 13.10 -2.57 10.17
C PRO A 278 13.58 -3.96 10.62
N TRP A 279 14.72 -4.42 10.10
CA TRP A 279 15.32 -5.71 10.48
C TRP A 279 16.21 -5.65 11.72
N GLN A 280 16.46 -4.42 12.22
CA GLN A 280 17.23 -4.20 13.46
C GLN A 280 16.46 -3.31 14.47
N PRO A 281 15.23 -3.69 14.88
CA PRO A 281 14.40 -2.83 15.72
C PRO A 281 15.00 -2.50 17.08
N GLY A 282 15.85 -3.38 17.63
CA GLY A 282 16.52 -3.16 18.93
C GLY A 282 17.58 -2.06 18.92
N ARG A 283 18.01 -1.57 17.75
CA ARG A 283 19.01 -0.50 17.62
C ARG A 283 18.40 0.89 17.46
N ARG A 284 17.08 1.01 17.52
CA ARG A 284 16.39 2.30 17.40
C ARG A 284 16.45 3.08 18.71
N THR A 285 17.05 4.27 18.68
CA THR A 285 17.15 5.19 19.81
C THR A 285 16.49 6.54 19.53
N ALA A 286 16.23 6.87 18.26
CA ALA A 286 15.65 8.15 17.83
C ALA A 286 14.17 7.99 17.39
N ASN A 287 13.37 9.02 17.65
CA ASN A 287 12.01 9.16 17.13
C ASN A 287 12.03 10.00 15.84
N ILE A 288 11.95 9.35 14.69
CA ILE A 288 12.06 9.99 13.37
C ILE A 288 10.93 10.99 13.12
N ALA A 289 9.69 10.70 13.56
CA ALA A 289 8.59 11.64 13.40
C ALA A 289 8.89 12.97 14.11
N SER A 290 9.42 12.92 15.33
CA SER A 290 9.80 14.12 16.09
C SER A 290 10.93 14.91 15.43
N ILE A 291 11.88 14.23 14.80
CA ILE A 291 12.95 14.86 14.03
C ILE A 291 12.37 15.57 12.81
N CYS A 292 11.59 14.88 11.99
CA CYS A 292 11.03 15.43 10.77
C CYS A 292 10.07 16.60 11.02
N SER A 293 9.28 16.55 12.11
CA SER A 293 8.32 17.61 12.43
C SER A 293 8.97 18.96 12.73
N ARG A 294 10.21 19.00 13.24
CA ARG A 294 10.95 20.26 13.46
C ARG A 294 11.22 21.04 12.17
N TYR A 295 11.22 20.35 11.03
CA TYR A 295 11.47 20.91 9.71
C TYR A 295 10.19 20.98 8.84
N GLY A 296 9.01 20.89 9.47
CA GLY A 296 7.73 20.93 8.76
C GLY A 296 7.35 19.64 8.03
N GLY A 297 8.07 18.54 8.32
CA GLY A 297 7.75 17.21 7.85
C GLY A 297 6.86 16.42 8.81
N GLY A 298 6.80 15.09 8.61
CA GLY A 298 6.03 14.19 9.47
C GLY A 298 6.40 12.73 9.25
N GLY A 299 5.65 11.84 9.91
CA GLY A 299 5.85 10.41 9.78
C GLY A 299 5.44 9.64 11.03
N HIS A 300 6.06 8.49 11.20
CA HIS A 300 5.96 7.61 12.37
C HIS A 300 7.28 7.58 13.13
N PRO A 301 7.33 7.08 14.37
CA PRO A 301 8.58 6.96 15.13
C PRO A 301 9.73 6.26 14.38
N VAL A 302 9.41 5.43 13.39
CA VAL A 302 10.38 4.58 12.64
C VAL A 302 10.69 5.09 11.23
N VAL A 303 9.88 6.00 10.68
CA VAL A 303 10.06 6.53 9.33
C VAL A 303 9.42 7.90 9.20
N GLY A 304 10.04 8.80 8.44
CA GLY A 304 9.51 10.13 8.20
C GLY A 304 10.01 10.72 6.89
N ALA A 305 9.40 11.84 6.53
CA ALA A 305 9.81 12.60 5.36
C ALA A 305 9.59 14.11 5.57
N ILE A 306 10.44 14.89 4.88
CA ILE A 306 10.33 16.34 4.79
C ILE A 306 10.24 16.67 3.31
N SER A 307 9.31 17.54 2.93
CA SER A 307 9.16 18.01 1.54
C SER A 307 9.32 19.52 1.51
N LEU A 308 10.18 20.00 0.60
CA LEU A 308 10.41 21.42 0.36
C LEU A 308 10.17 21.74 -1.13
N PRO A 309 9.99 23.01 -1.50
CA PRO A 309 9.93 23.40 -2.92
C PRO A 309 11.16 22.93 -3.70
N ALA A 310 11.00 22.62 -4.98
CA ALA A 310 12.10 22.15 -5.83
C ALA A 310 13.26 23.16 -5.92
N SER A 311 12.99 24.45 -5.74
CA SER A 311 13.98 25.54 -5.70
C SER A 311 14.91 25.48 -4.47
N ASP A 312 14.50 24.79 -3.41
CA ASP A 312 15.14 24.85 -2.09
C ASP A 312 16.13 23.69 -1.89
N ILE A 313 16.77 23.20 -2.94
CA ILE A 313 17.64 22.00 -2.88
C ILE A 313 18.80 22.20 -1.89
N GLU A 314 19.43 23.36 -1.85
CA GLU A 314 20.54 23.62 -0.91
C GLU A 314 20.08 23.58 0.56
N ARG A 315 18.91 24.14 0.85
CA ARG A 315 18.28 24.05 2.17
C ARG A 315 17.93 22.60 2.52
N THR A 316 17.45 21.83 1.53
CA THR A 316 17.14 20.40 1.69
C THR A 316 18.40 19.62 2.08
N ARG A 317 19.53 19.89 1.42
CA ARG A 317 20.83 19.29 1.72
C ARG A 317 21.33 19.65 3.11
N ALA A 318 21.21 20.92 3.49
CA ALA A 318 21.60 21.38 4.83
C ALA A 318 20.81 20.68 5.94
N ILE A 319 19.49 20.61 5.82
CA ILE A 319 18.62 19.90 6.76
C ILE A 319 18.98 18.40 6.82
N ALA A 320 19.21 17.76 5.68
CA ALA A 320 19.60 16.35 5.64
C ALA A 320 20.94 16.10 6.37
N ALA A 321 21.92 17.02 6.23
CA ALA A 321 23.19 16.94 6.93
C ALA A 321 23.03 17.08 8.46
N GLU A 322 22.18 18.03 8.92
CA GLU A 322 21.86 18.19 10.34
C GLU A 322 21.22 16.92 10.92
N ILE A 323 20.21 16.35 10.23
CA ILE A 323 19.54 15.11 10.65
C ILE A 323 20.53 13.94 10.65
N THR A 324 21.41 13.84 9.66
CA THR A 324 22.44 12.80 9.59
C THR A 324 23.37 12.87 10.81
N THR A 325 23.82 14.05 11.18
CA THR A 325 24.69 14.27 12.34
C THR A 325 23.99 13.89 13.64
N GLU A 326 22.73 14.30 13.82
CA GLU A 326 21.92 13.92 14.98
C GLU A 326 21.74 12.41 15.10
N LEU A 327 21.43 11.75 13.99
CA LEU A 327 21.22 10.30 13.98
C LEU A 327 22.52 9.52 14.21
N ARG A 328 23.68 10.01 13.75
CA ARG A 328 24.99 9.44 14.08
C ARG A 328 25.24 9.48 15.58
N THR A 329 24.98 10.63 16.21
CA THR A 329 25.09 10.78 17.67
C THR A 329 24.17 9.80 18.40
N ALA A 330 22.92 9.71 17.96
CA ALA A 330 21.96 8.77 18.53
C ALA A 330 22.38 7.29 18.34
N ALA A 331 22.95 6.95 17.19
CA ALA A 331 23.39 5.58 16.89
C ALA A 331 24.61 5.15 17.72
N ARG A 332 25.50 6.10 18.09
CA ARG A 332 26.63 5.87 19.02
C ARG A 332 26.18 5.72 20.47
N GLY A 333 24.95 6.02 20.81
CA GLY A 333 24.45 6.04 22.18
C GLY A 333 24.91 7.24 23.00
N GLU A 334 25.44 8.27 22.34
CA GLU A 334 25.81 9.55 22.96
C GLU A 334 24.51 10.37 23.18
N ARG A 335 24.28 10.83 24.43
CA ARG A 335 23.17 11.70 24.82
C ARG A 335 23.57 13.15 24.92
#